data_75579d0ce87b3722735e505e225260cb
#
_entry.id   75579d0ce87b3722735e505e225260cb
#
_cell.length_a   1.000
_cell.length_b   1.000
_cell.length_c   1.000
_cell.angle_alpha   90.00
_cell.angle_beta   90.00
_cell.angle_gamma   90.00
#
_symmetry.space_group_name_H-M   'P 1'
#
loop_
_entity.id
_entity.type
_entity.pdbx_description
1 polymer ?
#
loop_
_entity_poly.entity_id
_entity_poly.type
_entity_poly.pdbx_seq_one_letter_code
_entity_poly.pdbx_strand_id
1 'polypeptide(L)'
;MTGGGARAEISRLSFNQITADHLGLAEVVEGCADAGIGWLGAWRHKLEPGAAELIRSGGLRVSSLCRGGFFPAATSSERRRREDDNRRAIEQAAELDTDVLVLVCGGAPGSELERARAMVVEGIERLVPHASASGVRLGIEPLHPMMLVERSVIVTLAQANAIAERFDPGLVGVIVDAYHVWWDPDLEREIARAGERILGYHVSDWLVPTTDLLAGRGMMGDGTIGLARIRGLVERAGYEGPIEVEVINPALAELPRDALFARVRDSYLTHA
;
A
#
# COMPACT_ATOMS: atom_id res chain seq x y z
N MET A 1 -2.88 -1.43 34.42
CA MET A 1 -3.81 -1.93 33.38
C MET A 1 -3.36 -1.47 32.00
N THR A 2 -2.09 -1.64 31.65
CA THR A 2 -1.47 -1.14 30.40
C THR A 2 -1.12 -2.24 29.38
N GLY A 3 -1.30 -3.51 29.73
CA GLY A 3 -0.91 -4.61 28.83
C GLY A 3 -1.96 -5.02 27.79
N GLY A 4 -3.23 -4.67 27.98
CA GLY A 4 -4.31 -5.04 27.05
C GLY A 4 -4.40 -4.12 25.82
N GLY A 5 -4.14 -2.84 26.00
CA GLY A 5 -4.18 -1.86 24.91
C GLY A 5 -3.04 -2.07 23.89
N ALA A 6 -1.82 -2.27 24.36
CA ALA A 6 -0.67 -2.49 23.48
C ALA A 6 -0.77 -3.80 22.65
N ARG A 7 -1.38 -4.86 23.19
CA ARG A 7 -1.62 -6.11 22.46
C ARG A 7 -2.71 -5.95 21.40
N ALA A 8 -3.77 -5.20 21.66
CA ALA A 8 -4.81 -4.92 20.70
C ALA A 8 -4.28 -4.06 19.54
N GLU A 9 -3.39 -3.14 19.82
CA GLU A 9 -2.73 -2.26 18.84
C GLU A 9 -1.81 -3.05 17.89
N ILE A 10 -0.90 -3.90 18.40
CA ILE A 10 0.02 -4.69 17.56
C ILE A 10 -0.73 -5.67 16.63
N SER A 11 -1.94 -6.08 16.98
CA SER A 11 -2.75 -7.00 16.17
C SER A 11 -3.10 -6.45 14.78
N ARG A 12 -3.04 -5.13 14.60
CA ARG A 12 -3.27 -4.44 13.32
C ARG A 12 -1.98 -4.07 12.59
N LEU A 13 -0.82 -4.22 13.22
CA LEU A 13 0.46 -3.92 12.56
C LEU A 13 0.71 -4.90 11.42
N SER A 14 0.89 -4.36 10.21
CA SER A 14 1.37 -5.07 9.04
C SER A 14 2.77 -4.59 8.68
N PHE A 15 3.69 -5.52 8.49
CA PHE A 15 5.04 -5.23 8.02
C PHE A 15 5.06 -5.30 6.50
N ASN A 16 5.31 -4.18 5.81
CA ASN A 16 5.47 -4.21 4.36
C ASN A 16 6.87 -4.73 4.01
N GLN A 17 6.93 -5.74 3.15
CA GLN A 17 8.16 -6.46 2.76
C GLN A 17 9.25 -5.54 2.20
N ILE A 18 8.89 -4.42 1.56
CA ILE A 18 9.85 -3.44 1.03
C ILE A 18 10.61 -2.69 2.12
N THR A 19 10.09 -2.64 3.35
CA THR A 19 10.78 -2.03 4.50
C THR A 19 12.07 -2.78 4.84
N ALA A 20 12.14 -4.06 4.49
CA ALA A 20 13.32 -4.91 4.60
C ALA A 20 13.75 -5.43 3.21
N ASP A 21 13.92 -4.53 2.22
CA ASP A 21 14.17 -4.91 0.83
C ASP A 21 15.44 -5.78 0.64
N HIS A 22 16.40 -5.66 1.53
CA HIS A 22 17.64 -6.44 1.53
C HIS A 22 17.48 -7.87 2.08
N LEU A 23 16.35 -8.20 2.76
CA LEU A 23 16.10 -9.53 3.31
C LEU A 23 15.30 -10.42 2.35
N GLY A 24 15.56 -11.72 2.43
CA GLY A 24 14.73 -12.74 1.79
C GLY A 24 13.38 -12.93 2.50
N LEU A 25 12.41 -13.53 1.81
CA LEU A 25 11.07 -13.72 2.37
C LEU A 25 11.08 -14.56 3.67
N ALA A 26 11.92 -15.59 3.76
CA ALA A 26 12.04 -16.41 4.96
C ALA A 26 12.50 -15.60 6.19
N GLU A 27 13.50 -14.73 6.01
CA GLU A 27 14.01 -13.85 7.06
C GLU A 27 12.97 -12.82 7.49
N VAL A 28 12.16 -12.32 6.56
CA VAL A 28 11.06 -11.41 6.86
C VAL A 28 9.97 -12.12 7.66
N VAL A 29 9.59 -13.33 7.27
CA VAL A 29 8.59 -14.15 7.98
C VAL A 29 9.04 -14.45 9.42
N GLU A 30 10.29 -14.88 9.61
CA GLU A 30 10.87 -15.11 10.93
C GLU A 30 10.89 -13.83 11.78
N GLY A 31 11.37 -12.72 11.19
CA GLY A 31 11.42 -11.42 11.88
C GLY A 31 10.05 -10.90 12.32
N CYS A 32 9.02 -11.09 11.50
CA CYS A 32 7.65 -10.78 11.88
C CYS A 32 7.18 -11.65 13.05
N ALA A 33 7.42 -12.96 12.99
CA ALA A 33 7.04 -13.89 14.05
C ALA A 33 7.73 -13.54 15.39
N ASP A 34 9.05 -13.29 15.37
CA ASP A 34 9.84 -12.90 16.53
C ASP A 34 9.35 -11.58 17.15
N ALA A 35 8.91 -10.62 16.31
CA ALA A 35 8.38 -9.33 16.76
C ALA A 35 6.90 -9.37 17.16
N GLY A 36 6.20 -10.49 16.96
CA GLY A 36 4.77 -10.63 17.23
C GLY A 36 3.87 -9.92 16.22
N ILE A 37 4.35 -9.69 14.99
CA ILE A 37 3.62 -9.06 13.90
C ILE A 37 2.86 -10.14 13.14
N GLY A 38 1.55 -9.98 12.99
CA GLY A 38 0.69 -11.00 12.38
C GLY A 38 0.31 -10.75 10.91
N TRP A 39 0.73 -9.63 10.32
CA TRP A 39 0.38 -9.25 8.96
C TRP A 39 1.61 -8.86 8.13
N LEU A 40 1.55 -9.17 6.83
CA LEU A 40 2.59 -8.86 5.86
C LEU A 40 1.99 -8.16 4.63
N GLY A 41 2.49 -6.98 4.28
CA GLY A 41 2.29 -6.40 2.95
C GLY A 41 3.30 -7.01 1.97
N ALA A 42 2.81 -7.74 0.97
CA ALA A 42 3.67 -8.48 0.06
C ALA A 42 4.02 -7.67 -1.20
N TRP A 43 5.20 -7.91 -1.77
CA TRP A 43 5.64 -7.30 -3.02
C TRP A 43 5.87 -8.34 -4.12
N ARG A 44 5.21 -8.17 -5.27
CA ARG A 44 5.20 -9.10 -6.40
C ARG A 44 6.60 -9.53 -6.87
N HIS A 45 7.54 -8.59 -6.97
CA HIS A 45 8.90 -8.86 -7.44
C HIS A 45 9.76 -9.62 -6.43
N LYS A 46 9.27 -9.80 -5.22
CA LYS A 46 9.92 -10.56 -4.14
C LYS A 46 9.25 -11.91 -3.88
N LEU A 47 8.20 -12.22 -4.64
CA LEU A 47 7.53 -13.51 -4.50
C LEU A 47 8.31 -14.59 -5.24
N GLU A 48 8.65 -15.64 -4.53
CA GLU A 48 9.24 -16.86 -5.04
C GLU A 48 8.21 -18.01 -5.05
N PRO A 49 8.42 -19.06 -5.84
CA PRO A 49 7.58 -20.24 -5.76
C PRO A 49 7.49 -20.77 -4.32
N GLY A 50 6.26 -21.01 -3.83
CA GLY A 50 6.01 -21.42 -2.45
C GLY A 50 5.87 -20.28 -1.44
N ALA A 51 5.89 -19.00 -1.87
CA ALA A 51 5.76 -17.84 -0.98
C ALA A 51 4.49 -17.90 -0.12
N ALA A 52 3.34 -18.26 -0.70
CA ALA A 52 2.07 -18.38 0.02
C ALA A 52 2.14 -19.39 1.17
N GLU A 53 2.75 -20.55 0.94
CA GLU A 53 2.93 -21.58 1.97
C GLU A 53 3.90 -21.12 3.06
N LEU A 54 5.00 -20.48 2.68
CA LEU A 54 6.00 -19.98 3.61
C LEU A 54 5.39 -18.91 4.56
N ILE A 55 4.63 -17.96 4.02
CA ILE A 55 3.96 -16.91 4.79
C ILE A 55 2.94 -17.54 5.75
N ARG A 56 2.11 -18.45 5.27
CA ARG A 56 1.08 -19.13 6.06
C ARG A 56 1.67 -19.99 7.18
N SER A 57 2.72 -20.77 6.87
CA SER A 57 3.39 -21.63 7.86
C SER A 57 4.12 -20.83 8.94
N GLY A 58 4.55 -19.59 8.62
CA GLY A 58 5.06 -18.63 9.59
C GLY A 58 3.97 -17.94 10.45
N GLY A 59 2.70 -18.30 10.27
CA GLY A 59 1.58 -17.75 11.03
C GLY A 59 1.14 -16.35 10.60
N LEU A 60 1.58 -15.87 9.42
CA LEU A 60 1.24 -14.55 8.92
C LEU A 60 0.04 -14.60 7.96
N ARG A 61 -0.69 -13.50 7.93
CA ARG A 61 -1.70 -13.17 6.90
C ARG A 61 -1.18 -12.07 6.00
N VAL A 62 -1.60 -12.04 4.74
CA VAL A 62 -1.22 -10.98 3.81
C VAL A 62 -2.26 -9.87 3.84
N SER A 63 -1.83 -8.63 4.15
CA SER A 63 -2.71 -7.44 4.20
C SER A 63 -3.01 -6.91 2.81
N SER A 64 -2.03 -6.91 1.94
CA SER A 64 -2.13 -6.42 0.57
C SER A 64 -1.04 -7.03 -0.31
N LEU A 65 -1.25 -6.99 -1.63
CA LEU A 65 -0.20 -7.25 -2.60
C LEU A 65 0.15 -5.96 -3.36
N CYS A 66 1.37 -5.51 -3.29
CA CYS A 66 1.91 -4.44 -4.11
C CYS A 66 2.69 -5.04 -5.28
N ARG A 67 2.50 -4.70 -6.53
CA ARG A 67 1.48 -3.78 -7.02
C ARG A 67 0.93 -4.24 -8.36
N GLY A 68 -0.31 -3.85 -8.63
CA GLY A 68 -0.87 -3.75 -9.97
C GLY A 68 -0.78 -2.30 -10.50
N GLY A 69 -1.51 -2.03 -11.59
CA GLY A 69 -1.63 -0.68 -12.15
C GLY A 69 -0.80 -0.43 -13.40
N PHE A 70 -0.16 0.75 -13.48
CA PHE A 70 0.64 1.21 -14.63
C PHE A 70 -0.15 1.19 -15.96
N PHE A 71 -1.39 1.70 -15.92
CA PHE A 71 -2.31 1.64 -17.05
C PHE A 71 -1.93 2.49 -18.28
N PRO A 72 -1.45 3.75 -18.14
CA PRO A 72 -1.15 4.60 -19.28
C PRO A 72 -0.05 4.01 -20.15
N ALA A 73 -0.32 3.86 -21.45
CA ALA A 73 0.62 3.33 -22.43
C ALA A 73 0.46 4.02 -23.80
N ALA A 74 1.57 4.15 -24.52
CA ALA A 74 1.60 4.83 -25.81
C ALA A 74 0.90 4.03 -26.91
N THR A 75 0.91 2.69 -26.82
CA THR A 75 0.36 1.79 -27.85
C THR A 75 -0.67 0.83 -27.29
N SER A 76 -1.58 0.38 -28.16
CA SER A 76 -2.57 -0.66 -27.79
C SER A 76 -1.91 -2.01 -27.44
N SER A 77 -0.76 -2.32 -28.04
CA SER A 77 -0.01 -3.53 -27.70
C SER A 77 0.55 -3.47 -26.28
N GLU A 78 1.10 -2.31 -25.90
CA GLU A 78 1.60 -2.11 -24.53
C GLU A 78 0.47 -2.12 -23.50
N ARG A 79 -0.68 -1.50 -23.81
CA ARG A 79 -1.87 -1.56 -22.96
C ARG A 79 -2.30 -3.00 -22.69
N ARG A 80 -2.35 -3.86 -23.71
CA ARG A 80 -2.68 -5.28 -23.52
C ARG A 80 -1.69 -5.98 -22.62
N ARG A 81 -0.37 -5.77 -22.82
CA ARG A 81 0.65 -6.36 -21.94
C ARG A 81 0.47 -5.95 -20.46
N ARG A 82 0.13 -4.67 -20.21
CA ARG A 82 -0.12 -4.16 -18.86
C ARG A 82 -1.42 -4.75 -18.29
N GLU A 83 -2.45 -4.91 -19.08
CA GLU A 83 -3.69 -5.59 -18.69
C GLU A 83 -3.43 -7.05 -18.31
N ASP A 84 -2.68 -7.78 -19.12
CA ASP A 84 -2.31 -9.18 -18.84
C ASP A 84 -1.43 -9.28 -17.57
N ASP A 85 -0.55 -8.31 -17.32
CA ASP A 85 0.25 -8.25 -16.10
C ASP A 85 -0.61 -8.00 -14.87
N ASN A 86 -1.60 -7.12 -14.97
CA ASN A 86 -2.55 -6.86 -13.89
C ASN A 86 -3.43 -8.07 -13.57
N ARG A 87 -3.85 -8.86 -14.58
CA ARG A 87 -4.57 -10.12 -14.35
C ARG A 87 -3.72 -11.10 -13.55
N ARG A 88 -2.44 -11.26 -13.92
CA ARG A 88 -1.50 -12.07 -13.13
C ARG A 88 -1.32 -11.53 -11.71
N ALA A 89 -1.34 -10.21 -11.52
CA ALA A 89 -1.28 -9.62 -10.17
C ALA A 89 -2.51 -9.98 -9.32
N ILE A 90 -3.70 -10.00 -9.92
CA ILE A 90 -4.93 -10.43 -9.26
C ILE A 90 -4.84 -11.91 -8.88
N GLU A 91 -4.36 -12.78 -9.78
CA GLU A 91 -4.16 -14.22 -9.52
C GLU A 91 -3.17 -14.44 -8.38
N GLN A 92 -2.06 -13.70 -8.36
CA GLN A 92 -1.07 -13.74 -7.27
C GLN A 92 -1.64 -13.27 -5.93
N ALA A 93 -2.50 -12.24 -5.92
CA ALA A 93 -3.18 -11.80 -4.70
C ALA A 93 -4.08 -12.90 -4.15
N ALA A 94 -4.89 -13.53 -5.00
CA ALA A 94 -5.74 -14.65 -4.61
C ALA A 94 -4.92 -15.87 -4.11
N GLU A 95 -3.78 -16.18 -4.74
CA GLU A 95 -2.88 -17.27 -4.29
C GLU A 95 -2.29 -17.00 -2.90
N LEU A 96 -2.03 -15.72 -2.58
CA LEU A 96 -1.55 -15.28 -1.26
C LEU A 96 -2.66 -15.18 -0.20
N ASP A 97 -3.91 -15.48 -0.56
CA ASP A 97 -5.09 -15.34 0.32
C ASP A 97 -5.26 -13.89 0.83
N THR A 98 -4.92 -12.90 -0.03
CA THR A 98 -5.24 -11.49 0.21
C THR A 98 -6.29 -11.00 -0.77
N ASP A 99 -7.24 -10.24 -0.27
CA ASP A 99 -8.31 -9.65 -1.06
C ASP A 99 -7.98 -8.23 -1.56
N VAL A 100 -6.76 -7.72 -1.30
CA VAL A 100 -6.37 -6.35 -1.67
C VAL A 100 -5.17 -6.35 -2.62
N LEU A 101 -5.38 -5.86 -3.85
CA LEU A 101 -4.32 -5.50 -4.79
C LEU A 101 -4.15 -3.98 -4.84
N VAL A 102 -2.99 -3.48 -4.42
CA VAL A 102 -2.65 -2.06 -4.49
C VAL A 102 -2.37 -1.66 -5.94
N LEU A 103 -3.02 -0.61 -6.43
CA LEU A 103 -2.87 -0.08 -7.77
C LEU A 103 -2.06 1.23 -7.78
N VAL A 104 -0.81 1.17 -8.19
CA VAL A 104 0.00 2.33 -8.60
C VAL A 104 -0.33 2.62 -10.06
N CYS A 105 -1.06 3.70 -10.33
CA CYS A 105 -1.79 3.87 -11.59
C CYS A 105 -0.94 4.09 -12.84
N GLY A 106 0.36 4.42 -12.69
CA GLY A 106 1.29 4.70 -13.79
C GLY A 106 1.39 6.19 -14.12
N GLY A 107 2.57 6.62 -14.52
CA GLY A 107 2.85 8.00 -14.94
C GLY A 107 2.39 8.29 -16.36
N ALA A 108 2.58 9.53 -16.81
CA ALA A 108 2.20 10.02 -18.13
C ALA A 108 3.40 10.55 -18.93
N PRO A 109 4.42 9.74 -19.23
CA PRO A 109 5.57 10.21 -19.97
C PRO A 109 5.17 10.65 -21.38
N GLY A 110 5.29 11.95 -21.67
CA GLY A 110 5.00 12.52 -22.99
C GLY A 110 3.53 12.47 -23.43
N SER A 111 2.58 12.24 -22.49
CA SER A 111 1.15 12.16 -22.77
C SER A 111 0.38 13.32 -22.13
N GLU A 112 -0.80 13.62 -22.68
CA GLU A 112 -1.78 14.49 -22.01
C GLU A 112 -2.31 13.82 -20.75
N LEU A 113 -2.27 14.52 -19.61
CA LEU A 113 -2.67 13.99 -18.30
C LEU A 113 -4.10 13.44 -18.28
N GLU A 114 -5.03 14.15 -18.90
CA GLU A 114 -6.44 13.73 -18.93
C GLU A 114 -6.62 12.41 -19.69
N ARG A 115 -5.88 12.23 -20.80
CA ARG A 115 -5.88 10.97 -21.54
C ARG A 115 -5.29 9.83 -20.71
N ALA A 116 -4.19 10.10 -19.99
CA ALA A 116 -3.58 9.10 -19.11
C ALA A 116 -4.52 8.69 -17.97
N ARG A 117 -5.23 9.65 -17.36
CA ARG A 117 -6.27 9.39 -16.36
C ARG A 117 -7.44 8.58 -16.92
N ALA A 118 -7.89 8.89 -18.14
CA ALA A 118 -8.91 8.09 -18.81
C ALA A 118 -8.47 6.62 -18.99
N MET A 119 -7.19 6.38 -19.35
CA MET A 119 -6.64 5.03 -19.46
C MET A 119 -6.60 4.28 -18.12
N VAL A 120 -6.45 4.97 -17.00
CA VAL A 120 -6.58 4.35 -15.65
C VAL A 120 -7.99 3.82 -15.45
N VAL A 121 -8.99 4.64 -15.71
CA VAL A 121 -10.40 4.25 -15.57
C VAL A 121 -10.73 3.07 -16.48
N GLU A 122 -10.41 3.16 -17.77
CA GLU A 122 -10.61 2.07 -18.74
C GLU A 122 -9.90 0.78 -18.33
N GLY A 123 -8.68 0.90 -17.76
CA GLY A 123 -7.90 -0.24 -17.28
C GLY A 123 -8.58 -0.94 -16.12
N ILE A 124 -9.05 -0.19 -15.12
CA ILE A 124 -9.79 -0.73 -13.97
C ILE A 124 -11.10 -1.38 -14.43
N GLU A 125 -11.88 -0.73 -15.32
CA GLU A 125 -13.12 -1.29 -15.89
C GLU A 125 -12.90 -2.68 -16.49
N ARG A 126 -11.77 -2.91 -17.16
CA ARG A 126 -11.44 -4.21 -17.77
C ARG A 126 -10.98 -5.26 -16.76
N LEU A 127 -10.44 -4.82 -15.61
CA LEU A 127 -9.97 -5.75 -14.58
C LEU A 127 -11.08 -6.16 -13.61
N VAL A 128 -12.09 -5.33 -13.38
CA VAL A 128 -13.17 -5.58 -12.40
C VAL A 128 -13.81 -6.97 -12.55
N PRO A 129 -14.17 -7.47 -13.76
CA PRO A 129 -14.75 -8.81 -13.84
C PRO A 129 -13.81 -9.93 -13.39
N HIS A 130 -12.50 -9.80 -13.67
CA HIS A 130 -11.50 -10.78 -13.28
C HIS A 130 -11.22 -10.70 -11.77
N ALA A 131 -11.11 -9.49 -11.22
CA ALA A 131 -10.93 -9.24 -9.80
C ALA A 131 -12.11 -9.81 -8.98
N SER A 132 -13.34 -9.54 -9.42
CA SER A 132 -14.56 -10.08 -8.82
C SER A 132 -14.59 -11.61 -8.82
N ALA A 133 -14.23 -12.25 -9.94
CA ALA A 133 -14.18 -13.71 -10.04
C ALA A 133 -13.10 -14.34 -9.14
N SER A 134 -12.05 -13.60 -8.84
CA SER A 134 -10.93 -14.03 -7.98
C SER A 134 -11.10 -13.63 -6.50
N GLY A 135 -12.16 -12.93 -6.14
CA GLY A 135 -12.38 -12.43 -4.78
C GLY A 135 -11.41 -11.33 -4.35
N VAL A 136 -10.80 -10.60 -5.32
CA VAL A 136 -9.79 -9.56 -5.07
C VAL A 136 -10.39 -8.18 -5.31
N ARG A 137 -10.13 -7.26 -4.39
CA ARG A 137 -10.51 -5.83 -4.48
C ARG A 137 -9.34 -5.01 -5.01
N LEU A 138 -9.64 -4.00 -5.80
CA LEU A 138 -8.65 -3.12 -6.42
C LEU A 138 -8.54 -1.82 -5.63
N GLY A 139 -7.44 -1.60 -4.93
CA GLY A 139 -7.18 -0.43 -4.11
C GLY A 139 -6.38 0.64 -4.86
N ILE A 140 -7.00 1.74 -5.26
CA ILE A 140 -6.33 2.85 -5.95
C ILE A 140 -5.49 3.64 -4.95
N GLU A 141 -4.17 3.67 -5.16
CA GLU A 141 -3.24 4.44 -4.34
C GLU A 141 -2.89 5.75 -5.06
N PRO A 142 -3.32 6.91 -4.53
CA PRO A 142 -2.80 8.19 -4.99
C PRO A 142 -1.37 8.38 -4.51
N LEU A 143 -0.46 8.78 -5.42
CA LEU A 143 0.93 9.07 -5.05
C LEU A 143 1.17 10.57 -4.91
N HIS A 144 2.24 10.94 -4.17
CA HIS A 144 2.63 12.34 -4.01
C HIS A 144 2.78 13.05 -5.38
N PRO A 145 2.32 14.29 -5.56
CA PRO A 145 2.33 14.99 -6.86
C PRO A 145 3.69 15.06 -7.55
N MET A 146 4.77 15.03 -6.80
CA MET A 146 6.14 14.99 -7.35
C MET A 146 6.41 13.72 -8.18
N MET A 147 5.60 12.67 -8.02
CA MET A 147 5.72 11.41 -8.74
C MET A 147 4.80 11.32 -9.97
N LEU A 148 4.12 12.41 -10.34
CA LEU A 148 3.06 12.43 -11.35
C LEU A 148 3.52 11.92 -12.72
N VAL A 149 4.72 12.29 -13.16
CA VAL A 149 5.20 11.93 -14.50
C VAL A 149 5.65 10.48 -14.60
N GLU A 150 6.28 9.98 -13.54
CA GLU A 150 6.97 8.69 -13.57
C GLU A 150 6.16 7.52 -12.99
N ARG A 151 5.32 7.81 -11.98
CA ARG A 151 4.74 6.73 -11.17
C ARG A 151 3.21 6.69 -11.18
N SER A 152 2.53 7.83 -10.99
CA SER A 152 1.06 7.82 -10.94
C SER A 152 0.47 9.16 -11.37
N VAL A 153 -0.47 9.11 -12.31
CA VAL A 153 -1.30 10.29 -12.71
C VAL A 153 -2.42 10.58 -11.71
N ILE A 154 -2.64 9.71 -10.75
CA ILE A 154 -3.58 9.90 -9.63
C ILE A 154 -2.76 10.34 -8.43
N VAL A 155 -2.94 11.60 -8.01
CA VAL A 155 -2.05 12.26 -7.05
C VAL A 155 -2.78 12.88 -5.85
N THR A 156 -4.09 12.74 -5.78
CA THR A 156 -4.90 13.16 -4.64
C THR A 156 -5.91 12.07 -4.28
N LEU A 157 -6.29 12.00 -3.01
CA LEU A 157 -7.34 11.09 -2.57
C LEU A 157 -8.69 11.43 -3.24
N ALA A 158 -8.94 12.71 -3.52
CA ALA A 158 -10.13 13.15 -4.27
C ALA A 158 -10.22 12.51 -5.67
N GLN A 159 -9.09 12.41 -6.39
CA GLN A 159 -9.04 11.75 -7.70
C GLN A 159 -9.26 10.24 -7.57
N ALA A 160 -8.66 9.59 -6.59
CA ALA A 160 -8.86 8.18 -6.32
C ALA A 160 -10.32 7.87 -5.96
N ASN A 161 -10.94 8.65 -5.07
CA ASN A 161 -12.35 8.54 -4.71
C ASN A 161 -13.28 8.69 -5.93
N ALA A 162 -13.06 9.72 -6.76
CA ALA A 162 -13.88 9.96 -7.96
C ALA A 162 -13.83 8.80 -8.98
N ILE A 163 -12.72 8.05 -9.01
CA ILE A 163 -12.62 6.85 -9.83
C ILE A 163 -13.30 5.67 -9.12
N ALA A 164 -13.02 5.43 -7.82
CA ALA A 164 -13.57 4.31 -7.06
C ALA A 164 -15.10 4.34 -7.00
N GLU A 165 -15.71 5.52 -6.89
CA GLU A 165 -17.16 5.72 -6.87
C GLU A 165 -17.90 5.30 -8.15
N ARG A 166 -17.18 5.07 -9.26
CA ARG A 166 -17.75 4.57 -10.52
C ARG A 166 -18.02 3.06 -10.47
N PHE A 167 -17.55 2.38 -9.44
CA PHE A 167 -17.59 0.92 -9.30
C PHE A 167 -18.27 0.51 -8.00
N ASP A 168 -18.60 -0.77 -7.91
CA ASP A 168 -19.10 -1.38 -6.67
C ASP A 168 -18.09 -1.20 -5.53
N PRO A 169 -18.52 -0.74 -4.33
CA PRO A 169 -17.63 -0.56 -3.18
C PRO A 169 -16.95 -1.85 -2.71
N GLY A 170 -17.57 -3.00 -2.97
CA GLY A 170 -16.98 -4.31 -2.69
C GLY A 170 -15.87 -4.73 -3.67
N LEU A 171 -15.63 -3.97 -4.77
CA LEU A 171 -14.65 -4.34 -5.80
C LEU A 171 -13.55 -3.30 -5.98
N VAL A 172 -13.87 -2.00 -5.88
CA VAL A 172 -12.89 -0.92 -6.07
C VAL A 172 -12.97 0.06 -4.92
N GLY A 173 -11.83 0.32 -4.33
CA GLY A 173 -11.65 1.28 -3.26
C GLY A 173 -10.33 2.03 -3.38
N VAL A 174 -9.88 2.59 -2.27
CA VAL A 174 -8.67 3.42 -2.19
C VAL A 174 -7.71 2.90 -1.13
N ILE A 175 -6.43 3.15 -1.35
CA ILE A 175 -5.38 3.02 -0.34
C ILE A 175 -5.05 4.43 0.16
N VAL A 176 -5.07 4.60 1.46
CA VAL A 176 -4.61 5.83 2.11
C VAL A 176 -3.17 5.62 2.56
N ASP A 177 -2.20 6.06 1.77
CA ASP A 177 -0.80 6.11 2.22
C ASP A 177 -0.50 7.51 2.77
N ALA A 178 -0.24 7.58 4.09
CA ALA A 178 0.05 8.84 4.77
C ALA A 178 1.22 9.59 4.11
N TYR A 179 2.27 8.89 3.65
CA TYR A 179 3.42 9.50 2.97
C TYR A 179 3.04 10.25 1.70
N HIS A 180 2.02 9.78 1.00
CA HIS A 180 1.62 10.35 -0.28
C HIS A 180 0.57 11.45 -0.16
N VAL A 181 -0.23 11.47 0.92
CA VAL A 181 -1.39 12.37 1.01
C VAL A 181 -1.37 13.36 2.19
N TRP A 182 -0.38 13.30 3.10
CA TRP A 182 -0.34 14.15 4.32
C TRP A 182 -0.41 15.65 4.06
N TRP A 183 0.07 16.10 2.92
CA TRP A 183 0.16 17.49 2.49
C TRP A 183 -1.17 18.05 1.96
N ASP A 184 -2.15 17.17 1.62
CA ASP A 184 -3.41 17.57 0.98
C ASP A 184 -4.30 18.33 1.98
N PRO A 185 -4.66 19.61 1.71
CA PRO A 185 -5.54 20.36 2.60
C PRO A 185 -6.96 19.78 2.71
N ASP A 186 -7.39 19.00 1.74
CA ASP A 186 -8.70 18.36 1.70
C ASP A 186 -8.71 16.94 2.29
N LEU A 187 -7.58 16.47 2.81
CA LEU A 187 -7.38 15.08 3.25
C LEU A 187 -8.49 14.58 4.19
N GLU A 188 -8.89 15.36 5.19
CA GLU A 188 -9.93 14.98 6.15
C GLU A 188 -11.28 14.75 5.47
N ARG A 189 -11.68 15.65 4.59
CA ARG A 189 -12.91 15.52 3.80
C ARG A 189 -12.88 14.29 2.90
N GLU A 190 -11.75 14.06 2.24
CA GLU A 190 -11.62 12.96 1.29
C GLU A 190 -11.47 11.60 1.96
N ILE A 191 -10.87 11.51 3.15
CA ILE A 191 -10.91 10.28 3.98
C ILE A 191 -12.35 9.97 4.41
N ALA A 192 -13.08 10.97 4.91
CA ALA A 192 -14.48 10.79 5.30
C ALA A 192 -15.37 10.37 4.11
N ARG A 193 -15.11 10.92 2.90
CA ARG A 193 -15.78 10.57 1.65
C ARG A 193 -15.49 9.12 1.23
N ALA A 194 -14.25 8.67 1.38
CA ALA A 194 -13.87 7.30 1.06
C ALA A 194 -14.64 6.27 1.89
N GLY A 195 -14.78 6.50 3.20
CA GLY A 195 -15.59 5.66 4.07
C GLY A 195 -15.23 4.17 3.96
N GLU A 196 -16.24 3.33 3.71
CA GLU A 196 -16.10 1.87 3.53
C GLU A 196 -15.23 1.46 2.33
N ARG A 197 -14.88 2.38 1.43
CA ARG A 197 -13.99 2.13 0.30
C ARG A 197 -12.52 2.20 0.67
N ILE A 198 -12.14 2.50 1.92
CA ILE A 198 -10.75 2.40 2.36
C ILE A 198 -10.39 0.93 2.49
N LEU A 199 -9.50 0.46 1.59
CA LEU A 199 -9.05 -0.93 1.53
C LEU A 199 -7.71 -1.16 2.23
N GLY A 200 -6.94 -0.10 2.45
CA GLY A 200 -5.66 -0.15 3.14
C GLY A 200 -5.25 1.20 3.70
N TYR A 201 -4.47 1.17 4.78
CA TYR A 201 -3.85 2.35 5.36
C TYR A 201 -2.36 2.08 5.55
N HIS A 202 -1.52 2.84 4.81
CA HIS A 202 -0.08 2.71 4.84
C HIS A 202 0.56 3.88 5.61
N VAL A 203 1.63 3.60 6.34
CA VAL A 203 2.32 4.58 7.19
C VAL A 203 3.82 4.53 7.00
N SER A 204 4.40 5.70 6.85
CA SER A 204 5.80 6.04 6.98
C SER A 204 5.91 7.54 7.21
N ASP A 205 7.09 8.08 7.43
CA ASP A 205 7.25 9.49 7.75
C ASP A 205 8.02 10.26 6.66
N TRP A 206 7.81 11.58 6.63
CA TRP A 206 8.46 12.49 5.69
C TRP A 206 9.63 13.18 6.35
N LEU A 207 10.85 12.81 5.94
CA LEU A 207 12.08 13.37 6.50
C LEU A 207 12.40 14.78 5.96
N VAL A 208 12.97 15.60 6.82
CA VAL A 208 13.45 16.95 6.47
C VAL A 208 14.93 17.06 6.91
N PRO A 209 15.86 17.36 5.97
CA PRO A 209 15.65 17.62 4.56
C PRO A 209 15.26 16.36 3.79
N THR A 210 14.42 16.53 2.75
CA THR A 210 14.05 15.44 1.86
C THR A 210 15.18 15.20 0.85
N THR A 211 15.81 14.04 0.91
CA THR A 211 16.94 13.70 0.04
C THR A 211 16.53 12.89 -1.19
N ASP A 212 15.49 12.07 -1.05
CA ASP A 212 14.90 11.27 -2.12
C ASP A 212 13.39 11.15 -1.89
N LEU A 213 12.60 11.30 -2.96
CA LEU A 213 11.15 11.27 -2.87
C LEU A 213 10.56 9.86 -2.76
N LEU A 214 11.27 8.84 -3.20
CA LEU A 214 10.83 7.45 -3.15
C LEU A 214 11.52 6.70 -2.02
N ALA A 215 12.85 6.79 -1.97
CA ALA A 215 13.70 6.00 -1.09
C ALA A 215 14.20 6.78 0.15
N GLY A 216 13.61 7.94 0.43
CA GLY A 216 13.95 8.80 1.57
C GLY A 216 12.85 8.82 2.63
N ARG A 217 12.06 7.75 2.77
CA ARG A 217 11.02 7.67 3.81
C ARG A 217 11.63 7.46 5.19
N GLY A 218 11.03 8.06 6.21
CA GLY A 218 11.38 7.85 7.63
C GLY A 218 10.53 6.78 8.30
N MET A 219 11.05 6.23 9.39
CA MET A 219 10.22 5.46 10.32
C MET A 219 9.24 6.42 11.01
N MET A 220 8.09 5.90 11.44
CA MET A 220 7.08 6.71 12.13
C MET A 220 7.70 7.42 13.34
N GLY A 221 7.57 8.74 13.37
CA GLY A 221 8.15 9.64 14.39
C GLY A 221 9.51 10.24 14.04
N ASP A 222 10.15 9.81 12.95
CA ASP A 222 11.42 10.40 12.49
C ASP A 222 11.21 11.71 11.68
N GLY A 223 9.99 11.99 11.24
CA GLY A 223 9.69 13.07 10.31
C GLY A 223 8.62 14.05 10.79
N THR A 224 7.82 14.54 9.85
CA THR A 224 6.90 15.66 10.09
C THR A 224 5.43 15.31 9.90
N ILE A 225 5.09 14.08 9.51
CA ILE A 225 3.69 13.69 9.27
C ILE A 225 2.94 13.53 10.61
N GLY A 226 1.78 14.17 10.74
CA GLY A 226 0.90 13.96 11.89
C GLY A 226 0.16 12.61 11.82
N LEU A 227 0.90 11.49 11.93
CA LEU A 227 0.39 10.14 11.72
C LEU A 227 -0.80 9.78 12.62
N ALA A 228 -0.72 10.09 13.92
CA ALA A 228 -1.82 9.84 14.85
C ALA A 228 -3.11 10.59 14.46
N ARG A 229 -3.00 11.81 13.89
CA ARG A 229 -4.16 12.55 13.36
C ARG A 229 -4.76 11.83 12.16
N ILE A 230 -3.92 11.41 11.19
CA ILE A 230 -4.40 10.73 9.97
C ILE A 230 -5.03 9.39 10.33
N ARG A 231 -4.40 8.60 11.21
CA ARG A 231 -4.97 7.36 11.74
C ARG A 231 -6.36 7.59 12.33
N GLY A 232 -6.50 8.60 13.21
CA GLY A 232 -7.80 8.92 13.79
C GLY A 232 -8.86 9.32 12.76
N LEU A 233 -8.48 9.93 11.62
CA LEU A 233 -9.39 10.21 10.50
C LEU A 233 -9.83 8.91 9.81
N VAL A 234 -8.88 8.04 9.50
CA VAL A 234 -9.11 6.76 8.81
C VAL A 234 -9.98 5.82 9.66
N GLU A 235 -9.72 5.75 10.97
CA GLU A 235 -10.53 4.95 11.91
C GLU A 235 -11.96 5.53 12.07
N ARG A 236 -12.11 6.85 12.14
CA ARG A 236 -13.47 7.47 12.16
C ARG A 236 -14.24 7.25 10.85
N ALA A 237 -13.55 7.06 9.73
CA ALA A 237 -14.17 6.69 8.46
C ALA A 237 -14.60 5.22 8.40
N GLY A 238 -14.32 4.42 9.44
CA GLY A 238 -14.74 3.02 9.56
C GLY A 238 -13.69 1.98 9.19
N TYR A 239 -12.45 2.36 8.95
CA TYR A 239 -11.40 1.39 8.64
C TYR A 239 -10.85 0.70 9.89
N GLU A 240 -11.02 -0.60 9.97
CA GLU A 240 -10.56 -1.46 11.06
C GLU A 240 -9.48 -2.47 10.64
N GLY A 241 -9.05 -2.41 9.38
CA GLY A 241 -8.07 -3.32 8.79
C GLY A 241 -6.64 -3.13 9.30
N PRO A 242 -5.68 -3.90 8.76
CA PRO A 242 -4.27 -3.76 9.08
C PRO A 242 -3.71 -2.37 8.74
N ILE A 243 -2.76 -1.89 9.54
CA ILE A 243 -2.01 -0.65 9.30
C ILE A 243 -0.62 -1.07 8.84
N GLU A 244 -0.29 -0.75 7.60
CA GLU A 244 0.88 -1.27 6.91
C GLU A 244 2.05 -0.30 6.98
N VAL A 245 3.15 -0.71 7.61
CA VAL A 245 4.38 0.08 7.70
C VAL A 245 5.20 -0.13 6.43
N GLU A 246 5.26 0.91 5.58
CA GLU A 246 5.95 0.90 4.30
C GLU A 246 7.05 1.95 4.23
N VAL A 247 8.25 1.60 4.68
CA VAL A 247 9.41 2.50 4.71
C VAL A 247 10.42 2.11 3.65
N ILE A 248 10.41 2.82 2.52
CA ILE A 248 11.40 2.64 1.47
C ILE A 248 12.61 3.52 1.80
N ASN A 249 13.64 2.92 2.42
CA ASN A 249 14.87 3.62 2.79
C ASN A 249 16.06 2.65 2.86
N PRO A 250 17.05 2.78 1.95
CA PRO A 250 18.22 1.90 1.93
C PRO A 250 19.04 1.88 3.23
N ALA A 251 19.00 2.96 4.03
CA ALA A 251 19.72 3.01 5.30
C ALA A 251 19.18 1.99 6.34
N LEU A 252 17.97 1.47 6.14
CA LEU A 252 17.45 0.40 7.00
C LEU A 252 18.21 -0.92 6.85
N ALA A 253 18.91 -1.12 5.72
CA ALA A 253 19.74 -2.30 5.50
C ALA A 253 21.01 -2.33 6.40
N GLU A 254 21.35 -1.21 7.03
CA GLU A 254 22.44 -1.14 7.99
C GLU A 254 22.07 -1.68 9.38
N LEU A 255 20.77 -1.84 9.63
CA LEU A 255 20.29 -2.39 10.90
C LEU A 255 20.34 -3.92 10.89
N PRO A 256 20.77 -4.55 12.00
CA PRO A 256 20.54 -5.99 12.20
C PRO A 256 19.04 -6.31 12.09
N ARG A 257 18.71 -7.49 11.53
CA ARG A 257 17.31 -7.92 11.33
C ARG A 257 16.44 -7.64 12.55
N ASP A 258 16.80 -8.17 13.70
CA ASP A 258 15.98 -8.09 14.92
C ASP A 258 15.79 -6.63 15.39
N ALA A 259 16.82 -5.80 15.22
CA ALA A 259 16.74 -4.37 15.53
C ALA A 259 15.78 -3.62 14.57
N LEU A 260 15.74 -3.98 13.28
CA LEU A 260 14.81 -3.41 12.33
C LEU A 260 13.35 -3.73 12.71
N PHE A 261 13.04 -5.00 12.98
CA PHE A 261 11.68 -5.40 13.35
C PHE A 261 11.23 -4.80 14.69
N ALA A 262 12.13 -4.75 15.69
CA ALA A 262 11.87 -4.07 16.94
C ALA A 262 11.59 -2.57 16.73
N ARG A 263 12.38 -1.89 15.91
CA ARG A 263 12.19 -0.48 15.58
C ARG A 263 10.84 -0.23 14.88
N VAL A 264 10.45 -1.06 13.91
CA VAL A 264 9.15 -0.96 13.25
C VAL A 264 8.02 -1.08 14.26
N ARG A 265 8.05 -2.11 15.11
CA ARG A 265 7.05 -2.33 16.16
C ARG A 265 6.96 -1.15 17.13
N ASP A 266 8.10 -0.72 17.67
CA ASP A 266 8.14 0.29 18.73
C ASP A 266 7.74 1.68 18.19
N SER A 267 8.17 2.02 16.96
CA SER A 267 7.76 3.25 16.28
C SER A 267 6.27 3.25 15.96
N TYR A 268 5.73 2.12 15.49
CA TYR A 268 4.30 1.96 15.25
C TYR A 268 3.47 2.16 16.53
N LEU A 269 3.86 1.50 17.63
CA LEU A 269 3.13 1.61 18.90
C LEU A 269 3.18 3.00 19.52
N THR A 270 4.17 3.81 19.15
CA THR A 270 4.39 5.13 19.73
C THR A 270 3.82 6.26 18.88
N HIS A 271 3.84 6.14 17.56
CA HIS A 271 3.64 7.27 16.65
C HIS A 271 2.56 7.06 15.57
N ALA A 272 2.14 5.82 15.30
CA ALA A 272 1.17 5.53 14.25
C ALA A 272 -0.26 5.38 14.79
#